data_03793f385eb19d8e0d8ce8f659fb62c1
#
_entry.id   03793f385eb19d8e0d8ce8f659fb62c1
#
_cell.length_a   1.000
_cell.length_b   1.000
_cell.length_c   1.000
_cell.angle_alpha   90.00
_cell.angle_beta   90.00
_cell.angle_gamma   90.00
#
_symmetry.space_group_name_H-M   'P 1'
#
loop_
_entity.id
_entity.type
_entity.pdbx_description
1 polymer ?
#
loop_
_entity_poly.entity_id
_entity_poly.type
_entity_poly.pdbx_seq_one_letter_code
_entity_poly.pdbx_strand_id
1 'polypeptide(L)'
;SEVLDLIAMTGGVSVKEVRYFTGVSRSVIDSLCKKGAVHLYDEEVFRIDKRASDESLTPIVLSDEQQKACNDLYDLYLDAKPHVSLLYGVTGSGKTSVFIKLIEKVIDENKGIIVMVPEISLTPQFVSLFSKRFGDKIAVFHSALSLGERLDEYKRVKKGLAKIAI
;
A
#
# COMPACT_ATOMS: atom_id res chain seq x y z
N SER A 1 21.95 -31.15 -1.15
CA SER A 1 21.00 -31.41 -0.01
C SER A 1 19.71 -30.69 -0.32
N GLU A 2 18.59 -31.41 -0.17
CA GLU A 2 17.26 -30.88 -0.52
C GLU A 2 16.97 -29.47 0.03
N VAL A 3 17.47 -29.15 1.23
CA VAL A 3 17.36 -27.80 1.81
C VAL A 3 18.14 -26.77 0.99
N LEU A 4 19.38 -27.06 0.61
CA LEU A 4 20.21 -26.14 -0.16
C LEU A 4 19.68 -25.97 -1.59
N ASP A 5 19.17 -27.04 -2.18
CA ASP A 5 18.58 -27.03 -3.51
C ASP A 5 17.31 -26.17 -3.53
N LEU A 6 16.43 -26.32 -2.51
CA LEU A 6 15.24 -25.50 -2.35
C LEU A 6 15.59 -24.00 -2.21
N ILE A 7 16.56 -23.66 -1.36
CA ILE A 7 17.00 -22.28 -1.15
C ILE A 7 17.64 -21.70 -2.43
N ALA A 8 18.43 -22.51 -3.14
CA ALA A 8 19.05 -22.07 -4.40
C ALA A 8 18.02 -21.76 -5.50
N MET A 9 16.89 -22.47 -5.52
CA MET A 9 15.80 -22.25 -6.48
C MET A 9 14.94 -21.03 -6.13
N THR A 10 14.76 -20.72 -4.84
CA THR A 10 13.82 -19.69 -4.38
C THR A 10 14.50 -18.38 -3.95
N GLY A 11 15.81 -18.35 -3.81
CA GLY A 11 16.60 -17.21 -3.31
C GLY A 11 16.45 -16.92 -1.82
N GLY A 12 15.36 -17.38 -1.21
CA GLY A 12 15.02 -17.27 0.21
C GLY A 12 13.72 -17.98 0.49
N VAL A 13 13.61 -18.63 1.64
CA VAL A 13 12.44 -19.44 1.98
C VAL A 13 12.25 -19.47 3.49
N SER A 14 11.00 -19.44 3.96
CA SER A 14 10.73 -19.47 5.39
C SER A 14 11.08 -20.82 6.02
N VAL A 15 11.48 -20.79 7.28
CA VAL A 15 11.79 -22.03 8.04
C VAL A 15 10.61 -23.01 8.05
N LYS A 16 9.37 -22.48 8.02
CA LYS A 16 8.16 -23.33 7.95
C LYS A 16 8.07 -24.07 6.62
N GLU A 17 8.30 -23.38 5.51
CA GLU A 17 8.28 -23.96 4.16
C GLU A 17 9.41 -24.96 3.98
N VAL A 18 10.65 -24.65 4.42
CA VAL A 18 11.74 -25.62 4.39
C VAL A 18 11.32 -26.92 5.08
N ARG A 19 10.77 -26.84 6.30
CA ARG A 19 10.33 -28.02 7.04
C ARG A 19 9.17 -28.77 6.36
N TYR A 20 8.26 -28.03 5.73
CA TYR A 20 7.11 -28.61 5.04
C TYR A 20 7.54 -29.40 3.79
N PHE A 21 8.38 -28.80 2.95
CA PHE A 21 8.78 -29.41 1.67
C PHE A 21 9.89 -30.46 1.80
N THR A 22 10.81 -30.31 2.78
CA THR A 22 11.94 -31.24 2.93
C THR A 22 11.80 -32.20 4.11
N GLY A 23 10.79 -32.01 4.97
CA GLY A 23 10.59 -32.84 6.16
C GLY A 23 11.67 -32.70 7.25
N VAL A 24 12.66 -31.82 7.08
CA VAL A 24 13.80 -31.70 8.04
C VAL A 24 13.34 -31.05 9.35
N SER A 25 14.01 -31.43 10.43
CA SER A 25 13.79 -30.80 11.74
C SER A 25 14.49 -29.44 11.84
N ARG A 26 14.05 -28.60 12.79
CA ARG A 26 14.71 -27.31 13.08
C ARG A 26 16.20 -27.47 13.40
N SER A 27 16.60 -28.56 14.10
CA SER A 27 17.98 -28.83 14.46
C SER A 27 18.90 -29.03 13.26
N VAL A 28 18.37 -29.57 12.15
CA VAL A 28 19.13 -29.69 10.89
C VAL A 28 19.42 -28.32 10.30
N ILE A 29 18.42 -27.44 10.28
CA ILE A 29 18.58 -26.06 9.80
C ILE A 29 19.59 -25.31 10.66
N ASP A 30 19.51 -25.41 11.99
CA ASP A 30 20.45 -24.79 12.91
C ASP A 30 21.89 -25.33 12.71
N SER A 31 22.02 -26.63 12.38
CA SER A 31 23.32 -27.23 12.04
C SER A 31 23.89 -26.68 10.73
N LEU A 32 23.06 -26.48 9.71
CA LEU A 32 23.47 -25.85 8.45
C LEU A 32 23.90 -24.39 8.65
N CYS A 33 23.22 -23.66 9.53
CA CYS A 33 23.61 -22.30 9.92
C CYS A 33 24.97 -22.29 10.62
N LYS A 34 25.21 -23.19 11.57
CA LYS A 34 26.51 -23.32 12.27
C LYS A 34 27.66 -23.66 11.33
N LYS A 35 27.39 -24.40 10.26
CA LYS A 35 28.37 -24.72 9.21
C LYS A 35 28.54 -23.59 8.17
N GLY A 36 27.82 -22.48 8.30
CA GLY A 36 27.86 -21.36 7.36
C GLY A 36 27.24 -21.65 5.98
N ALA A 37 26.52 -22.78 5.84
CA ALA A 37 25.90 -23.17 4.56
C ALA A 37 24.61 -22.39 4.28
N VAL A 38 23.93 -21.93 5.32
CA VAL A 38 22.73 -21.09 5.22
C VAL A 38 22.78 -19.98 6.27
N HIS A 39 22.08 -18.86 6.01
CA HIS A 39 21.93 -17.77 6.95
C HIS A 39 20.46 -17.61 7.34
N LEU A 40 20.18 -17.51 8.64
CA LEU A 40 18.85 -17.19 9.15
C LEU A 40 18.79 -15.70 9.45
N TYR A 41 17.73 -15.07 8.96
CA TYR A 41 17.42 -13.69 9.29
C TYR A 41 15.91 -13.56 9.56
N ASP A 42 15.55 -12.56 10.34
CA ASP A 42 14.16 -12.23 10.57
C ASP A 42 13.69 -11.27 9.49
N GLU A 43 12.66 -11.66 8.74
CA GLU A 43 12.00 -10.83 7.76
C GLU A 43 10.60 -10.49 8.26
N GLU A 44 10.27 -9.21 8.22
CA GLU A 44 8.95 -8.74 8.60
C GLU A 44 7.99 -8.96 7.44
N VAL A 45 7.08 -9.91 7.58
CA VAL A 45 6.03 -10.20 6.60
C VAL A 45 4.73 -9.53 7.06
N PHE A 46 4.16 -8.71 6.20
CA PHE A 46 2.85 -8.12 6.43
C PHE A 46 1.75 -9.14 6.13
N ARG A 47 0.69 -9.14 6.97
CA ARG A 47 -0.47 -10.04 6.83
C ARG A 47 -1.41 -9.62 5.71
N ILE A 48 -1.21 -8.43 5.20
CA ILE A 48 -2.06 -7.83 4.18
C ILE A 48 -1.52 -8.24 2.82
N ASP A 49 -2.39 -8.77 1.98
CA ASP A 49 -2.05 -9.13 0.60
C ASP A 49 -1.58 -7.90 -0.19
N LYS A 50 -0.58 -8.11 -1.02
CA LYS A 50 -0.10 -7.06 -1.94
C LYS A 50 -1.24 -6.61 -2.84
N ARG A 51 -1.45 -5.30 -2.89
CA ARG A 51 -2.43 -4.67 -3.77
C ARG A 51 -1.74 -4.30 -5.08
N ALA A 52 -2.03 -5.04 -6.13
CA ALA A 52 -1.52 -4.69 -7.46
C ALA A 52 -2.29 -3.49 -8.01
N SER A 53 -1.58 -2.51 -8.58
CA SER A 53 -2.20 -1.48 -9.42
C SER A 53 -2.62 -2.10 -10.75
N ASP A 54 -3.74 -1.63 -11.28
CA ASP A 54 -4.23 -2.03 -12.60
C ASP A 54 -3.75 -1.00 -13.63
N GLU A 55 -2.69 -1.33 -14.35
CA GLU A 55 -2.11 -0.46 -15.38
C GLU A 55 -3.04 -0.25 -16.58
N SER A 56 -4.09 -1.09 -16.73
CA SER A 56 -5.08 -0.97 -17.81
C SER A 56 -6.17 0.07 -17.51
N LEU A 57 -6.16 0.71 -16.33
CA LEU A 57 -7.16 1.71 -15.97
C LEU A 57 -7.13 2.91 -16.92
N THR A 58 -8.29 3.23 -17.47
CA THR A 58 -8.45 4.43 -18.28
C THR A 58 -8.08 5.69 -17.49
N PRO A 59 -7.32 6.61 -18.07
CA PRO A 59 -7.04 7.89 -17.44
C PRO A 59 -8.33 8.62 -17.07
N ILE A 60 -8.36 9.22 -15.88
CA ILE A 60 -9.46 10.11 -15.51
C ILE A 60 -9.34 11.38 -16.36
N VAL A 61 -10.37 11.64 -17.17
CA VAL A 61 -10.50 12.89 -17.91
C VAL A 61 -11.40 13.81 -17.08
N LEU A 62 -10.85 14.95 -16.69
CA LEU A 62 -11.60 15.99 -15.97
C LEU A 62 -12.29 16.95 -16.96
N SER A 63 -13.47 17.47 -16.62
CA SER A 63 -14.04 18.61 -17.32
C SER A 63 -13.20 19.86 -17.06
N ASP A 64 -13.42 20.93 -17.84
CA ASP A 64 -12.68 22.18 -17.66
C ASP A 64 -12.84 22.76 -16.25
N GLU A 65 -14.06 22.68 -15.69
CA GLU A 65 -14.34 23.12 -14.32
C GLU A 65 -13.63 22.26 -13.27
N GLN A 66 -13.65 20.95 -13.43
CA GLN A 66 -12.94 20.02 -12.56
C GLN A 66 -11.42 20.20 -12.66
N GLN A 67 -10.91 20.42 -13.87
CA GLN A 67 -9.48 20.66 -14.09
C GLN A 67 -9.05 21.97 -13.45
N LYS A 68 -9.86 23.03 -13.57
CA LYS A 68 -9.61 24.29 -12.88
C LYS A 68 -9.58 24.09 -11.37
N ALA A 69 -10.57 23.44 -10.78
CA ALA A 69 -10.61 23.16 -9.34
C ALA A 69 -9.39 22.34 -8.89
N CYS A 70 -8.96 21.35 -9.66
CA CYS A 70 -7.78 20.55 -9.38
C CYS A 70 -6.51 21.42 -9.41
N ASN A 71 -6.37 22.32 -10.37
CA ASN A 71 -5.22 23.22 -10.47
C ASN A 71 -5.21 24.23 -9.31
N ASP A 72 -6.34 24.86 -9.00
CA ASP A 72 -6.46 25.81 -7.89
C ASP A 72 -6.06 25.15 -6.55
N LEU A 73 -6.48 23.91 -6.30
CA LEU A 73 -6.10 23.14 -5.10
C LEU A 73 -4.61 22.79 -5.09
N TYR A 74 -4.04 22.45 -6.24
CA TYR A 74 -2.63 22.14 -6.37
C TYR A 74 -1.75 23.37 -6.19
N ASP A 75 -2.17 24.53 -6.69
CA ASP A 75 -1.45 25.80 -6.50
C ASP A 75 -1.41 26.21 -5.01
N LEU A 76 -2.50 26.00 -4.27
CA LEU A 76 -2.53 26.20 -2.82
C LEU A 76 -1.58 25.22 -2.09
N TYR A 77 -1.49 23.98 -2.55
CA TYR A 77 -0.52 23.02 -2.02
C TYR A 77 0.92 23.46 -2.24
N LEU A 78 1.23 24.04 -3.41
CA LEU A 78 2.58 24.53 -3.75
C LEU A 78 3.02 25.77 -2.93
N ASP A 79 2.08 26.55 -2.40
CA ASP A 79 2.40 27.71 -1.52
C ASP A 79 3.10 27.31 -0.21
N ALA A 80 3.20 26.03 0.09
CA ALA A 80 3.89 25.47 1.25
C ALA A 80 3.41 25.99 2.62
N LYS A 81 2.23 26.64 2.67
CA LYS A 81 1.55 27.06 3.89
C LYS A 81 0.34 26.17 4.15
N PRO A 82 -0.11 26.04 5.41
CA PRO A 82 -1.35 25.36 5.71
C PRO A 82 -2.54 26.11 5.07
N HIS A 83 -3.28 25.42 4.22
CA HIS A 83 -4.51 25.92 3.61
C HIS A 83 -5.67 25.00 3.93
N VAL A 84 -6.86 25.57 4.01
CA VAL A 84 -8.13 24.84 4.07
C VAL A 84 -8.95 25.25 2.84
N SER A 85 -9.36 24.25 2.06
CA SER A 85 -10.15 24.47 0.85
C SER A 85 -11.42 23.65 0.88
N LEU A 86 -12.50 24.20 0.38
CA LEU A 86 -13.78 23.51 0.22
C LEU A 86 -14.04 23.24 -1.26
N LEU A 87 -14.01 21.97 -1.66
CA LEU A 87 -14.49 21.55 -2.97
C LEU A 87 -16.00 21.31 -2.90
N TYR A 88 -16.78 22.27 -3.37
CA TYR A 88 -18.24 22.23 -3.34
C TYR A 88 -18.79 21.67 -4.66
N GLY A 89 -19.86 20.87 -4.59
CA GLY A 89 -20.55 20.33 -5.75
C GLY A 89 -21.58 19.28 -5.35
N VAL A 90 -22.59 19.07 -6.20
CA VAL A 90 -23.65 18.07 -5.98
C VAL A 90 -23.09 16.64 -5.99
N THR A 91 -23.89 15.70 -5.51
CA THR A 91 -23.56 14.27 -5.61
C THR A 91 -23.42 13.89 -7.09
N GLY A 92 -22.38 13.14 -7.43
CA GLY A 92 -22.12 12.76 -8.83
C GLY A 92 -21.37 13.81 -9.67
N SER A 93 -21.04 14.99 -9.14
CA SER A 93 -20.29 16.03 -9.88
C SER A 93 -18.81 15.70 -10.13
N GLY A 94 -18.35 14.50 -9.76
CA GLY A 94 -16.98 14.07 -10.02
C GLY A 94 -15.93 14.59 -9.02
N LYS A 95 -16.32 15.06 -7.83
CA LYS A 95 -15.38 15.48 -6.78
C LYS A 95 -14.29 14.44 -6.49
N THR A 96 -14.68 13.17 -6.47
CA THR A 96 -13.71 12.06 -6.27
C THR A 96 -12.66 12.01 -7.37
N SER A 97 -13.03 12.29 -8.62
CA SER A 97 -12.08 12.35 -9.73
C SER A 97 -11.08 13.50 -9.57
N VAL A 98 -11.53 14.66 -9.08
CA VAL A 98 -10.64 15.79 -8.75
C VAL A 98 -9.67 15.40 -7.64
N PHE A 99 -10.14 14.77 -6.55
CA PHE A 99 -9.26 14.31 -5.47
C PHE A 99 -8.25 13.27 -5.94
N ILE A 100 -8.67 12.30 -6.75
CA ILE A 100 -7.75 11.29 -7.28
C ILE A 100 -6.66 11.96 -8.13
N LYS A 101 -7.03 12.91 -9.00
CA LYS A 101 -6.06 13.66 -9.81
C LYS A 101 -5.08 14.49 -8.97
N LEU A 102 -5.56 15.09 -7.89
CA LEU A 102 -4.71 15.81 -6.95
C LEU A 102 -3.74 14.85 -6.24
N ILE A 103 -4.25 13.69 -5.79
CA ILE A 103 -3.44 12.64 -5.17
C ILE A 103 -2.34 12.16 -6.14
N GLU A 104 -2.66 11.92 -7.42
CA GLU A 104 -1.68 11.53 -8.44
C GLU A 104 -0.53 12.54 -8.53
N LYS A 105 -0.84 13.83 -8.57
CA LYS A 105 0.18 14.90 -8.61
C LYS A 105 1.06 14.90 -7.35
N VAL A 106 0.45 14.81 -6.16
CA VAL A 106 1.17 14.91 -4.87
C VAL A 106 2.02 13.66 -4.59
N ILE A 107 1.55 12.47 -4.98
CA ILE A 107 2.27 11.22 -4.71
C ILE A 107 3.57 11.13 -5.52
N ASP A 108 3.62 11.75 -6.70
CA ASP A 108 4.82 11.81 -7.53
C ASP A 108 5.93 12.66 -6.87
N GLU A 109 5.57 13.56 -5.97
CA GLU A 109 6.49 14.34 -5.15
C GLU A 109 6.97 13.60 -3.88
N ASN A 110 6.65 12.33 -3.75
CA ASN A 110 7.02 11.50 -2.60
C ASN A 110 6.46 12.01 -1.24
N LYS A 111 5.32 12.70 -1.25
CA LYS A 111 4.63 13.19 -0.05
C LYS A 111 3.64 12.16 0.48
N GLY A 112 3.36 12.26 1.79
CA GLY A 112 2.31 11.48 2.44
C GLY A 112 0.95 12.16 2.29
N ILE A 113 -0.09 11.35 2.10
CA ILE A 113 -1.47 11.80 1.88
C ILE A 113 -2.37 11.09 2.88
N ILE A 114 -3.28 11.83 3.50
CA ILE A 114 -4.34 11.25 4.34
C ILE A 114 -5.68 11.56 3.67
N VAL A 115 -6.45 10.51 3.40
CA VAL A 115 -7.81 10.60 2.85
C VAL A 115 -8.79 10.19 3.95
N MET A 116 -9.44 11.15 4.58
CA MET A 116 -10.43 10.87 5.61
C MET A 116 -11.82 10.74 4.98
N VAL A 117 -12.44 9.59 5.18
CA VAL A 117 -13.81 9.32 4.73
C VAL A 117 -14.66 8.83 5.92
N PRO A 118 -15.95 9.16 5.96
CA PRO A 118 -16.84 8.52 6.92
C PRO A 118 -16.82 6.99 6.74
N GLU A 119 -16.87 6.24 7.85
CA GLU A 119 -16.77 4.76 7.80
C GLU A 119 -17.84 4.14 6.87
N ILE A 120 -19.06 4.70 6.86
CA ILE A 120 -20.13 4.29 5.94
C ILE A 120 -19.76 4.46 4.46
N SER A 121 -18.84 5.36 4.14
CA SER A 121 -18.36 5.61 2.77
C SER A 121 -17.15 4.77 2.40
N LEU A 122 -16.53 4.09 3.36
CA LEU A 122 -15.41 3.18 3.15
C LEU A 122 -15.91 1.83 2.63
N THR A 123 -16.61 1.86 1.51
CA THR A 123 -17.16 0.65 0.88
C THR A 123 -16.06 -0.15 0.18
N PRO A 124 -16.28 -1.47 -0.04
CA PRO A 124 -15.35 -2.28 -0.84
C PRO A 124 -15.07 -1.69 -2.23
N GLN A 125 -16.07 -1.04 -2.85
CA GLN A 125 -15.93 -0.37 -4.15
C GLN A 125 -14.99 0.83 -4.06
N PHE A 126 -15.09 1.66 -2.99
CA PHE A 126 -14.20 2.79 -2.76
C PHE A 126 -12.76 2.31 -2.55
N VAL A 127 -12.55 1.34 -1.68
CA VAL A 127 -11.22 0.75 -1.44
C VAL A 127 -10.66 0.13 -2.73
N SER A 128 -11.49 -0.60 -3.50
CA SER A 128 -11.10 -1.19 -4.78
C SER A 128 -10.67 -0.14 -5.79
N LEU A 129 -11.38 0.99 -5.89
CA LEU A 129 -11.03 2.09 -6.78
C LEU A 129 -9.62 2.62 -6.49
N PHE A 130 -9.32 2.87 -5.22
CA PHE A 130 -8.00 3.33 -4.80
C PHE A 130 -6.93 2.25 -4.96
N SER A 131 -7.23 0.99 -4.59
CA SER A 131 -6.29 -0.13 -4.71
C SER A 131 -5.87 -0.37 -6.15
N LYS A 132 -6.83 -0.38 -7.08
CA LYS A 132 -6.52 -0.55 -8.51
C LYS A 132 -5.63 0.57 -9.05
N ARG A 133 -5.81 1.80 -8.55
CA ARG A 133 -5.08 2.95 -9.07
C ARG A 133 -3.72 3.15 -8.44
N PHE A 134 -3.60 2.91 -7.15
CA PHE A 134 -2.38 3.20 -6.39
C PHE A 134 -1.66 1.96 -5.87
N GLY A 135 -2.24 0.78 -6.02
CA GLY A 135 -1.62 -0.49 -5.63
C GLY A 135 -1.16 -0.50 -4.18
N ASP A 136 0.06 -0.93 -3.97
CA ASP A 136 0.68 -1.02 -2.65
C ASP A 136 0.98 0.34 -1.99
N LYS A 137 0.81 1.45 -2.72
CA LYS A 137 1.00 2.79 -2.14
C LYS A 137 -0.10 3.20 -1.17
N ILE A 138 -1.19 2.43 -1.02
CA ILE A 138 -2.27 2.71 -0.07
C ILE A 138 -2.16 1.87 1.21
N ALA A 139 -2.54 2.47 2.33
CA ALA A 139 -2.82 1.82 3.60
C ALA A 139 -4.27 2.13 4.01
N VAL A 140 -5.04 1.12 4.37
CA VAL A 140 -6.47 1.28 4.70
C VAL A 140 -6.67 1.02 6.18
N PHE A 141 -7.30 1.98 6.88
CA PHE A 141 -7.59 1.90 8.30
C PHE A 141 -9.10 1.96 8.56
N HIS A 142 -9.66 0.92 9.16
CA HIS A 142 -11.07 0.87 9.57
C HIS A 142 -11.25 0.03 10.83
N SER A 143 -12.43 0.13 11.44
CA SER A 143 -12.74 -0.51 12.73
C SER A 143 -12.68 -2.05 12.67
N ALA A 144 -12.98 -2.66 11.53
CA ALA A 144 -13.00 -4.11 11.38
C ALA A 144 -11.59 -4.74 11.25
N LEU A 145 -10.52 -3.95 11.08
CA LEU A 145 -9.15 -4.48 11.10
C LEU A 145 -8.80 -5.02 12.48
N SER A 146 -8.22 -6.22 12.51
CA SER A 146 -7.58 -6.74 13.72
C SER A 146 -6.42 -5.85 14.15
N LEU A 147 -6.02 -5.96 15.42
CA LEU A 147 -4.87 -5.20 15.94
C LEU A 147 -3.59 -5.46 15.14
N GLY A 148 -3.37 -6.71 14.69
CA GLY A 148 -2.22 -7.10 13.89
C GLY A 148 -2.22 -6.44 12.51
N GLU A 149 -3.33 -6.47 11.79
CA GLU A 149 -3.49 -5.84 10.48
C GLU A 149 -3.33 -4.32 10.57
N ARG A 150 -3.91 -3.71 11.59
CA ARG A 150 -3.76 -2.26 11.83
C ARG A 150 -2.30 -1.88 12.09
N LEU A 151 -1.57 -2.70 12.85
CA LEU A 151 -0.15 -2.49 13.10
C LEU A 151 0.67 -2.64 11.82
N ASP A 152 0.34 -3.62 10.99
CA ASP A 152 1.02 -3.86 9.71
C ASP A 152 0.81 -2.68 8.74
N GLU A 153 -0.42 -2.15 8.61
CA GLU A 153 -0.68 -0.94 7.80
C GLU A 153 0.06 0.28 8.36
N TYR A 154 0.05 0.47 9.68
CA TYR A 154 0.83 1.55 10.32
C TYR A 154 2.32 1.46 10.01
N LYS A 155 2.90 0.27 10.09
CA LYS A 155 4.33 0.04 9.76
C LYS A 155 4.63 0.31 8.29
N ARG A 156 3.72 -0.05 7.37
CA ARG A 156 3.86 0.24 5.96
C ARG A 156 3.92 1.74 5.70
N VAL A 157 3.02 2.52 6.33
CA VAL A 157 3.06 4.00 6.26
C VAL A 157 4.36 4.53 6.87
N LYS A 158 4.73 4.09 8.07
CA LYS A 158 5.94 4.54 8.77
C LYS A 158 7.22 4.26 7.98
N LYS A 159 7.31 3.14 7.29
CA LYS A 159 8.44 2.77 6.41
C LYS A 159 8.39 3.46 5.04
N GLY A 160 7.36 4.23 4.75
CA GLY A 160 7.16 4.88 3.46
C GLY A 160 6.79 3.92 2.31
N LEU A 161 6.41 2.69 2.62
CA LEU A 161 5.93 1.70 1.65
C LEU A 161 4.52 2.06 1.16
N ALA A 162 3.68 2.63 2.04
CA ALA A 162 2.42 3.23 1.68
C ALA A 162 2.51 4.76 1.87
N LYS A 163 2.02 5.50 0.89
CA LYS A 163 2.04 6.97 0.87
C LYS A 163 0.65 7.56 1.09
N ILE A 164 -0.40 6.80 0.87
CA ILE A 164 -1.79 7.20 1.03
C ILE A 164 -2.38 6.41 2.18
N ALA A 165 -2.79 7.08 3.25
CA ALA A 165 -3.57 6.50 4.35
C ALA A 165 -5.06 6.85 4.17
N ILE A 166 -5.93 5.85 4.16
CA ILE A 166 -7.39 5.99 4.01
C ILE A 166 -8.06 5.47 5.29
#